data_f6c4ac2cb9c3f48def9c4d637160962f
#
_entry.id   f6c4ac2cb9c3f48def9c4d637160962f
#
_cell.length_a   1.000
_cell.length_b   1.000
_cell.length_c   1.000
_cell.angle_alpha   90.00
_cell.angle_beta   90.00
_cell.angle_gamma   90.00
#
_symmetry.space_group_name_H-M   'P 1'
#
loop_
_entity.id
_entity.type
_entity.pdbx_description
1 polymer ?
#
loop_
_entity_poly.entity_id
_entity_poly.type
_entity_poly.pdbx_seq_one_letter_code
_entity_poly.pdbx_strand_id
1 'polypeptide(L)'
;VVRVESTELSWRSLVKRQWPLASSLAAISLAELAALQSVFGLVQVLGGLVVCTVAVLAPWRPLDATLLVPAGMICTAFCLRLTDTWFRPYFFVSGVSVSMVGASMATIAILVREVSRLRAVVGTVLIVAAVVGAEFIGWPVVAPVEYQTWQPDPWASVLGGSILLVLAVGTGLYFRARDSERASQLAASVAAAQNAERMALARELHDVVAHYVTAIVVHANAGQVNRDVDVLPLIAASGNEALTAMRRLVGKMRDGTSAAGPAASSSLQDDVRALADESGLPVRLSFDLRDAVPQELARSVLRLVQESLTNTRKHASAVSSVDVSLSSGDGMLHLRVADDGVASGAPVGGSGGYGIVGMRERVELLGGTFSAGRREPAGWTVRADLPVT
;
A
#
# COMPACT_ATOMS: atom_id res chain seq x y z
N VAL A 1 9.30 13.00 4.00
CA VAL A 1 10.06 11.89 3.35
C VAL A 1 9.27 10.64 3.63
N VAL A 2 8.31 10.31 2.79
CA VAL A 2 7.52 9.07 2.87
C VAL A 2 8.44 7.96 2.39
N ARG A 3 8.86 7.11 3.29
CA ARG A 3 9.49 5.83 2.99
C ARG A 3 8.40 4.96 2.36
N VAL A 4 8.39 4.88 1.03
CA VAL A 4 7.56 3.89 0.33
C VAL A 4 8.10 2.53 0.76
N GLU A 5 7.34 1.84 1.61
CA GLU A 5 7.54 0.42 1.89
C GLU A 5 7.66 -0.28 0.55
N SER A 6 8.77 -1.00 0.39
CA SER A 6 9.01 -1.90 -0.73
C SER A 6 7.92 -2.98 -0.69
N THR A 7 6.81 -2.73 -1.37
CA THR A 7 5.88 -3.80 -1.76
C THR A 7 6.73 -4.83 -2.51
N GLU A 8 6.99 -5.96 -1.88
CA GLU A 8 7.66 -7.10 -2.50
C GLU A 8 6.94 -7.40 -3.81
N LEU A 9 7.61 -7.05 -4.92
CA LEU A 9 7.11 -7.35 -6.25
C LEU A 9 6.95 -8.88 -6.34
N SER A 10 5.73 -9.35 -6.32
CA SER A 10 5.49 -10.78 -6.49
C SER A 10 6.06 -11.20 -7.85
N TRP A 11 6.67 -12.38 -7.93
CA TRP A 11 7.23 -12.94 -9.16
C TRP A 11 6.23 -12.88 -10.34
N ARG A 12 4.96 -13.12 -10.07
CA ARG A 12 3.89 -13.04 -11.09
C ARG A 12 3.69 -11.63 -11.67
N SER A 13 3.83 -10.58 -10.86
CA SER A 13 3.72 -9.19 -11.32
C SER A 13 4.94 -8.77 -12.15
N LEU A 14 6.12 -9.24 -11.78
CA LEU A 14 7.37 -9.00 -12.52
C LEU A 14 7.29 -9.66 -13.91
N VAL A 15 6.89 -10.93 -13.99
CA VAL A 15 6.73 -11.63 -15.25
C VAL A 15 5.74 -10.91 -16.16
N LYS A 16 4.55 -10.54 -15.65
CA LYS A 16 3.55 -9.80 -16.44
C LYS A 16 4.05 -8.44 -16.94
N ARG A 17 4.94 -7.78 -16.21
CA ARG A 17 5.48 -6.46 -16.57
C ARG A 17 6.65 -6.57 -17.54
N GLN A 18 7.48 -7.60 -17.42
CA GLN A 18 8.75 -7.73 -18.14
C GLN A 18 8.73 -8.68 -19.35
N TRP A 19 7.63 -9.42 -19.57
CA TRP A 19 7.57 -10.36 -20.69
C TRP A 19 7.83 -9.72 -22.08
N PRO A 20 7.40 -8.46 -22.37
CA PRO A 20 7.69 -7.88 -23.68
C PRO A 20 9.18 -7.59 -23.86
N LEU A 21 9.86 -7.11 -22.81
CA LEU A 21 11.30 -6.91 -22.82
C LEU A 21 12.05 -8.23 -22.93
N ALA A 22 11.66 -9.21 -22.13
CA ALA A 22 12.27 -10.54 -22.15
C ALA A 22 12.13 -11.21 -23.50
N SER A 23 10.95 -11.16 -24.12
CA SER A 23 10.72 -11.74 -25.45
C SER A 23 11.51 -11.01 -26.55
N SER A 24 11.62 -9.68 -26.49
CA SER A 24 12.40 -8.89 -27.44
C SER A 24 13.90 -9.20 -27.34
N LEU A 25 14.44 -9.24 -26.12
CA LEU A 25 15.85 -9.58 -25.91
C LEU A 25 16.14 -11.05 -26.27
N ALA A 26 15.23 -11.97 -25.98
CA ALA A 26 15.35 -13.37 -26.39
C ALA A 26 15.34 -13.54 -27.90
N ALA A 27 14.47 -12.81 -28.62
CA ALA A 27 14.43 -12.82 -30.08
C ALA A 27 15.74 -12.30 -30.70
N ILE A 28 16.31 -11.22 -30.16
CA ILE A 28 17.60 -10.67 -30.59
C ILE A 28 18.71 -11.69 -30.33
N SER A 29 18.78 -12.28 -29.13
CA SER A 29 19.79 -13.29 -28.79
C SER A 29 19.67 -14.55 -29.64
N LEU A 30 18.44 -14.94 -29.98
CA LEU A 30 18.22 -16.09 -30.91
C LEU A 30 18.68 -15.76 -32.33
N ALA A 31 18.44 -14.52 -32.81
CA ALA A 31 18.94 -14.08 -34.11
C ALA A 31 20.47 -14.03 -34.13
N GLU A 32 21.12 -13.55 -33.05
CA GLU A 32 22.58 -13.62 -32.91
C GLU A 32 23.10 -15.06 -32.92
N LEU A 33 22.42 -15.98 -32.22
CA LEU A 33 22.76 -17.40 -32.20
C LEU A 33 22.63 -18.03 -33.61
N ALA A 34 21.57 -17.70 -34.34
CA ALA A 34 21.36 -18.20 -35.70
C ALA A 34 22.39 -17.63 -36.71
N ALA A 35 22.90 -16.42 -36.44
CA ALA A 35 23.94 -15.79 -37.26
C ALA A 35 25.38 -16.26 -36.95
N LEU A 36 25.55 -17.16 -35.96
CA LEU A 36 26.88 -17.68 -35.60
C LEU A 36 27.52 -18.46 -36.75
N GLN A 37 28.70 -18.01 -37.17
CA GLN A 37 29.52 -18.68 -38.16
C GLN A 37 30.67 -19.51 -37.56
N SER A 38 30.86 -19.41 -36.22
CA SER A 38 31.92 -20.12 -35.52
C SER A 38 31.52 -20.47 -34.08
N VAL A 39 32.08 -21.55 -33.54
CA VAL A 39 31.90 -21.96 -32.12
C VAL A 39 32.37 -20.89 -31.14
N PHE A 40 33.32 -20.05 -31.52
CA PHE A 40 33.87 -18.98 -30.69
C PHE A 40 32.89 -17.83 -30.47
N GLY A 41 31.92 -17.59 -31.34
CA GLY A 41 30.83 -16.64 -31.12
C GLY A 41 29.89 -17.02 -29.95
N LEU A 42 29.93 -18.28 -29.49
CA LEU A 42 29.14 -18.73 -28.36
C LEU A 42 29.47 -17.95 -27.06
N VAL A 43 30.72 -17.56 -26.87
CA VAL A 43 31.11 -16.75 -25.67
C VAL A 43 30.37 -15.43 -25.64
N GLN A 44 30.23 -14.77 -26.79
CA GLN A 44 29.51 -13.49 -26.90
C GLN A 44 28.01 -13.66 -26.67
N VAL A 45 27.38 -14.69 -27.26
CA VAL A 45 25.96 -14.98 -27.08
C VAL A 45 25.67 -15.37 -25.62
N LEU A 46 26.49 -16.18 -24.98
CA LEU A 46 26.33 -16.54 -23.58
C LEU A 46 26.49 -15.34 -22.65
N GLY A 47 27.51 -14.50 -22.90
CA GLY A 47 27.64 -13.23 -22.17
C GLY A 47 26.45 -12.30 -22.36
N GLY A 48 25.94 -12.21 -23.60
CA GLY A 48 24.72 -11.47 -23.93
C GLY A 48 23.51 -11.99 -23.17
N LEU A 49 23.30 -13.29 -23.10
CA LEU A 49 22.21 -13.91 -22.34
C LEU A 49 22.27 -13.57 -20.84
N VAL A 50 23.47 -13.60 -20.26
CA VAL A 50 23.66 -13.20 -18.84
C VAL A 50 23.27 -11.74 -18.64
N VAL A 51 23.76 -10.83 -19.48
CA VAL A 51 23.45 -9.40 -19.39
C VAL A 51 21.95 -9.14 -19.65
N CYS A 52 21.32 -9.82 -20.61
CA CYS A 52 19.88 -9.73 -20.85
C CYS A 52 19.07 -10.21 -19.64
N THR A 53 19.48 -11.32 -19.02
CA THR A 53 18.80 -11.84 -17.82
C THR A 53 18.85 -10.84 -16.69
N VAL A 54 20.02 -10.24 -16.43
CA VAL A 54 20.17 -9.18 -15.42
C VAL A 54 19.30 -7.97 -15.76
N ALA A 55 19.24 -7.54 -17.03
CA ALA A 55 18.40 -6.42 -17.44
C ALA A 55 16.90 -6.68 -17.25
N VAL A 56 16.41 -7.90 -17.50
CA VAL A 56 15.02 -8.30 -17.25
C VAL A 56 14.70 -8.31 -15.74
N LEU A 57 15.66 -8.69 -14.91
CA LEU A 57 15.52 -8.70 -13.44
C LEU A 57 15.79 -7.35 -12.78
N ALA A 58 16.26 -6.34 -13.53
CA ALA A 58 16.62 -5.03 -13.03
C ALA A 58 15.52 -4.32 -12.19
N PRO A 59 14.20 -4.44 -12.50
CA PRO A 59 13.17 -3.83 -11.66
C PRO A 59 13.06 -4.42 -10.25
N TRP A 60 13.56 -5.63 -10.06
CA TRP A 60 13.57 -6.23 -8.72
C TRP A 60 14.68 -5.66 -7.84
N ARG A 61 15.89 -5.49 -8.42
CA ARG A 61 17.07 -4.92 -7.75
C ARG A 61 17.81 -3.99 -8.69
N PRO A 62 17.28 -2.77 -8.90
CA PRO A 62 17.83 -1.86 -9.91
C PRO A 62 19.27 -1.42 -9.61
N LEU A 63 19.66 -1.35 -8.33
CA LEU A 63 21.02 -0.99 -7.96
C LEU A 63 22.03 -2.13 -8.25
N ASP A 64 21.63 -3.38 -8.07
CA ASP A 64 22.50 -4.53 -8.38
C ASP A 64 22.71 -4.61 -9.91
N ALA A 65 21.69 -4.33 -10.71
CA ALA A 65 21.80 -4.29 -12.16
C ALA A 65 22.79 -3.22 -12.65
N THR A 66 22.97 -2.09 -11.91
CA THR A 66 23.97 -1.06 -12.25
C THR A 66 25.41 -1.57 -12.20
N LEU A 67 25.68 -2.61 -11.43
CA LEU A 67 27.00 -3.23 -11.29
C LEU A 67 27.12 -4.50 -12.13
N LEU A 68 26.08 -5.33 -12.17
CA LEU A 68 26.10 -6.62 -12.85
C LEU A 68 26.10 -6.52 -14.38
N VAL A 69 25.38 -5.53 -14.96
CA VAL A 69 25.38 -5.30 -16.41
C VAL A 69 26.78 -4.87 -16.88
N PRO A 70 27.41 -3.82 -16.34
CA PRO A 70 28.79 -3.46 -16.68
C PRO A 70 29.80 -4.60 -16.46
N ALA A 71 29.70 -5.29 -15.33
CA ALA A 71 30.60 -6.40 -15.01
C ALA A 71 30.48 -7.54 -16.04
N GLY A 72 29.25 -7.91 -16.42
CA GLY A 72 28.99 -8.93 -17.44
C GLY A 72 29.58 -8.54 -18.80
N MET A 73 29.43 -7.28 -19.21
CA MET A 73 29.99 -6.77 -20.47
C MET A 73 31.52 -6.82 -20.48
N ILE A 74 32.16 -6.30 -19.42
CA ILE A 74 33.64 -6.30 -19.30
C ILE A 74 34.18 -7.72 -19.22
N CYS A 75 33.52 -8.60 -18.47
CA CYS A 75 33.91 -10.01 -18.36
C CYS A 75 33.83 -10.70 -19.74
N THR A 76 32.76 -10.47 -20.49
CA THR A 76 32.62 -11.03 -21.84
C THR A 76 33.71 -10.50 -22.78
N ALA A 77 33.98 -9.19 -22.77
CA ALA A 77 35.05 -8.60 -23.57
C ALA A 77 36.43 -9.18 -23.21
N PHE A 78 36.69 -9.40 -21.94
CA PHE A 78 37.92 -10.00 -21.47
C PHE A 78 38.04 -11.47 -21.87
N CYS A 79 36.97 -12.26 -21.80
CA CYS A 79 36.93 -13.62 -22.28
C CYS A 79 37.22 -13.72 -23.79
N LEU A 80 36.62 -12.84 -24.60
CA LEU A 80 36.87 -12.73 -26.02
C LEU A 80 38.35 -12.40 -26.30
N ARG A 81 38.93 -11.51 -25.51
CA ARG A 81 40.34 -11.13 -25.59
C ARG A 81 41.29 -12.29 -25.25
N LEU A 82 40.97 -13.10 -24.21
CA LEU A 82 41.79 -14.24 -23.80
C LEU A 82 41.74 -15.38 -24.80
N THR A 83 40.62 -15.55 -25.49
CA THR A 83 40.43 -16.62 -26.47
C THR A 83 40.91 -16.24 -27.88
N ASP A 84 41.42 -15.00 -28.02
CA ASP A 84 41.84 -14.40 -29.29
C ASP A 84 40.79 -14.58 -30.43
N THR A 85 39.53 -14.51 -29.97
CA THR A 85 38.39 -14.74 -30.86
C THR A 85 37.84 -13.43 -31.38
N TRP A 86 37.79 -13.33 -32.68
CA TRP A 86 37.30 -12.18 -33.39
C TRP A 86 35.85 -12.38 -33.80
N PHE A 87 35.00 -11.45 -33.48
CA PHE A 87 33.64 -11.38 -33.99
C PHE A 87 33.52 -10.24 -35.02
N ARG A 88 33.06 -10.50 -36.21
CA ARG A 88 32.67 -9.45 -37.15
C ARG A 88 31.49 -8.70 -36.55
N PRO A 89 31.60 -7.39 -36.24
CA PRO A 89 30.46 -6.62 -35.82
C PRO A 89 29.49 -6.48 -37.01
N TYR A 90 28.35 -7.15 -36.93
CA TYR A 90 27.31 -6.96 -37.94
C TYR A 90 26.57 -5.62 -37.78
N PHE A 91 26.79 -4.88 -36.71
CA PHE A 91 26.15 -3.60 -36.41
C PHE A 91 27.07 -2.64 -35.65
N PHE A 92 26.79 -1.35 -35.74
CA PHE A 92 27.36 -0.08 -35.38
C PHE A 92 28.25 0.04 -34.11
N VAL A 93 28.37 -0.96 -33.25
CA VAL A 93 29.21 -0.94 -32.04
C VAL A 93 30.15 -2.14 -32.10
N SER A 94 31.40 -1.92 -32.46
CA SER A 94 32.41 -2.97 -32.51
C SER A 94 32.65 -3.53 -31.10
N GLY A 95 32.65 -4.86 -30.99
CA GLY A 95 32.97 -5.56 -29.73
C GLY A 95 31.83 -5.85 -28.75
N VAL A 96 30.66 -5.24 -28.94
CA VAL A 96 29.48 -5.46 -28.10
C VAL A 96 28.32 -6.01 -28.95
N SER A 97 27.66 -7.07 -28.48
CA SER A 97 26.52 -7.67 -29.19
C SER A 97 25.28 -6.76 -29.14
N VAL A 98 24.39 -6.88 -30.16
CA VAL A 98 23.15 -6.10 -30.22
C VAL A 98 22.26 -6.37 -29.00
N SER A 99 22.25 -7.62 -28.52
CA SER A 99 21.52 -8.02 -27.31
C SER A 99 22.05 -7.31 -26.06
N MET A 100 23.37 -7.15 -25.92
CA MET A 100 23.98 -6.40 -24.80
C MET A 100 23.67 -4.91 -24.88
N VAL A 101 23.66 -4.32 -26.08
CA VAL A 101 23.25 -2.93 -26.28
C VAL A 101 21.78 -2.76 -25.88
N GLY A 102 20.90 -3.60 -26.35
CA GLY A 102 19.47 -3.60 -25.98
C GLY A 102 19.25 -3.75 -24.48
N ALA A 103 19.97 -4.68 -23.84
CA ALA A 103 19.92 -4.88 -22.39
C ALA A 103 20.44 -3.66 -21.61
N SER A 104 21.50 -3.01 -22.08
CA SER A 104 22.03 -1.77 -21.49
C SER A 104 21.04 -0.62 -21.60
N MET A 105 20.42 -0.43 -22.77
CA MET A 105 19.36 0.56 -22.96
C MET A 105 18.17 0.33 -22.02
N ALA A 106 17.70 -0.92 -21.91
CA ALA A 106 16.61 -1.29 -21.02
C ALA A 106 16.98 -1.00 -19.55
N THR A 107 18.19 -1.37 -19.14
CA THR A 107 18.69 -1.11 -17.78
C THR A 107 18.75 0.39 -17.48
N ILE A 108 19.27 1.21 -18.40
CA ILE A 108 19.32 2.68 -18.27
C ILE A 108 17.88 3.25 -18.14
N ALA A 109 16.95 2.79 -18.97
CA ALA A 109 15.56 3.24 -18.93
C ALA A 109 14.89 2.88 -17.58
N ILE A 110 15.14 1.68 -17.04
CA ILE A 110 14.64 1.24 -15.74
C ILE A 110 15.24 2.08 -14.60
N LEU A 111 16.55 2.33 -14.64
CA LEU A 111 17.24 3.16 -13.66
C LEU A 111 16.68 4.59 -13.61
N VAL A 112 16.53 5.22 -14.77
CA VAL A 112 15.97 6.59 -14.89
C VAL A 112 14.53 6.62 -14.39
N ARG A 113 13.75 5.56 -14.61
CA ARG A 113 12.35 5.45 -14.17
C ARG A 113 12.22 5.26 -12.65
N GLU A 114 12.99 4.34 -12.03
CA GLU A 114 12.71 3.79 -10.70
C GLU A 114 13.64 4.35 -9.61
N VAL A 115 14.83 4.85 -9.98
CA VAL A 115 15.85 5.26 -9.01
C VAL A 115 15.94 6.78 -8.88
N SER A 116 16.55 7.28 -7.79
CA SER A 116 16.80 8.71 -7.60
C SER A 116 17.73 9.27 -8.68
N ARG A 117 17.56 10.55 -9.04
CA ARG A 117 18.27 11.18 -10.15
C ARG A 117 19.78 10.98 -10.11
N LEU A 118 20.41 11.22 -8.94
CA LEU A 118 21.87 11.07 -8.78
C LEU A 118 22.32 9.62 -9.05
N ARG A 119 21.64 8.62 -8.48
CA ARG A 119 21.97 7.21 -8.66
C ARG A 119 21.72 6.75 -10.10
N ALA A 120 20.67 7.25 -10.75
CA ALA A 120 20.39 6.98 -12.15
C ALA A 120 21.50 7.54 -13.06
N VAL A 121 21.99 8.76 -12.81
CA VAL A 121 23.11 9.35 -13.54
C VAL A 121 24.38 8.51 -13.35
N VAL A 122 24.74 8.17 -12.10
CA VAL A 122 25.92 7.35 -11.82
C VAL A 122 25.82 5.99 -12.50
N GLY A 123 24.68 5.32 -12.42
CA GLY A 123 24.46 4.02 -13.07
C GLY A 123 24.56 4.11 -14.59
N THR A 124 23.99 5.16 -15.19
CA THR A 124 24.10 5.41 -16.64
C THR A 124 25.54 5.63 -17.06
N VAL A 125 26.31 6.43 -16.31
CA VAL A 125 27.73 6.66 -16.58
C VAL A 125 28.52 5.37 -16.49
N LEU A 126 28.28 4.52 -15.49
CA LEU A 126 28.94 3.23 -15.34
C LEU A 126 28.64 2.29 -16.51
N ILE A 127 27.40 2.21 -16.96
CA ILE A 127 27.02 1.37 -18.12
C ILE A 127 27.66 1.89 -19.38
N VAL A 128 27.64 3.20 -19.64
CA VAL A 128 28.29 3.81 -20.81
C VAL A 128 29.80 3.58 -20.79
N ALA A 129 30.43 3.77 -19.63
CA ALA A 129 31.87 3.51 -19.47
C ALA A 129 32.21 2.03 -19.72
N ALA A 130 31.34 1.09 -19.33
CA ALA A 130 31.53 -0.33 -19.60
C ALA A 130 31.37 -0.68 -21.08
N VAL A 131 30.42 -0.05 -21.79
CA VAL A 131 30.28 -0.21 -23.24
C VAL A 131 31.56 0.23 -23.95
N VAL A 132 32.04 1.45 -23.63
CA VAL A 132 33.28 1.99 -24.20
C VAL A 132 34.49 1.15 -23.80
N GLY A 133 34.56 0.73 -22.53
CA GLY A 133 35.66 -0.11 -22.04
C GLY A 133 35.68 -1.49 -22.69
N ALA A 134 34.52 -2.11 -22.90
CA ALA A 134 34.41 -3.39 -23.59
C ALA A 134 34.89 -3.31 -25.05
N GLU A 135 34.58 -2.18 -25.70
CA GLU A 135 35.09 -1.92 -27.06
C GLU A 135 36.61 -1.81 -27.10
N PHE A 136 37.22 -1.07 -26.16
CA PHE A 136 38.67 -0.98 -26.07
C PHE A 136 39.34 -2.32 -25.72
N ILE A 137 38.79 -3.09 -24.81
CA ILE A 137 39.30 -4.41 -24.41
C ILE A 137 39.18 -5.40 -25.55
N GLY A 138 38.06 -5.37 -26.27
CA GLY A 138 37.77 -6.25 -27.40
C GLY A 138 38.56 -5.88 -28.66
N TRP A 139 39.23 -4.70 -28.72
CA TRP A 139 39.99 -4.26 -29.88
C TRP A 139 41.26 -5.10 -30.04
N PRO A 140 41.55 -5.61 -31.26
CA PRO A 140 42.74 -6.41 -31.45
C PRO A 140 44.04 -5.61 -31.40
N VAL A 141 45.09 -6.29 -30.93
CA VAL A 141 46.44 -5.72 -31.00
C VAL A 141 46.98 -5.79 -32.42
N VAL A 142 46.59 -6.83 -33.18
CA VAL A 142 46.96 -7.01 -34.60
C VAL A 142 45.70 -7.34 -35.38
N ALA A 143 45.18 -6.36 -36.13
CA ALA A 143 44.05 -6.62 -37.03
C ALA A 143 44.51 -7.44 -38.22
N PRO A 144 43.84 -8.57 -38.53
CA PRO A 144 44.08 -9.28 -39.77
C PRO A 144 43.89 -8.35 -40.98
N VAL A 145 44.65 -8.53 -42.03
CA VAL A 145 44.70 -7.65 -43.22
C VAL A 145 43.29 -7.39 -43.81
N GLU A 146 42.43 -8.39 -43.74
CA GLU A 146 41.02 -8.35 -44.20
C GLU A 146 40.15 -7.34 -43.43
N TYR A 147 40.53 -6.94 -42.20
CA TYR A 147 39.83 -5.98 -41.35
C TYR A 147 40.43 -4.57 -41.38
N GLN A 148 41.59 -4.37 -41.93
CA GLN A 148 42.22 -3.05 -42.08
C GLN A 148 41.42 -2.12 -42.99
N THR A 149 40.60 -2.68 -43.87
CA THR A 149 39.76 -1.93 -44.83
C THR A 149 38.42 -1.50 -44.23
N TRP A 150 38.01 -2.08 -43.10
CA TRP A 150 36.73 -1.78 -42.46
C TRP A 150 36.94 -1.21 -41.04
N GLN A 151 37.32 0.05 -40.96
CA GLN A 151 37.34 0.78 -39.67
C GLN A 151 36.01 1.54 -39.59
N PRO A 152 35.18 1.27 -38.53
CA PRO A 152 34.02 2.11 -38.31
C PRO A 152 34.48 3.54 -38.06
N ASP A 153 33.83 4.48 -38.73
CA ASP A 153 34.09 5.88 -38.48
C ASP A 153 33.82 6.19 -37.00
N PRO A 154 34.81 6.64 -36.22
CA PRO A 154 34.64 6.97 -34.81
C PRO A 154 33.46 7.91 -34.55
N TRP A 155 33.22 8.83 -35.46
CA TRP A 155 32.11 9.77 -35.35
C TRP A 155 30.75 9.10 -35.55
N ALA A 156 30.64 8.10 -36.40
CA ALA A 156 29.43 7.29 -36.59
C ALA A 156 29.11 6.47 -35.34
N SER A 157 30.13 5.90 -34.68
CA SER A 157 29.98 5.17 -33.41
C SER A 157 29.54 6.09 -32.28
N VAL A 158 30.15 7.26 -32.14
CA VAL A 158 29.77 8.26 -31.13
C VAL A 158 28.34 8.77 -31.37
N LEU A 159 28.00 9.08 -32.62
CA LEU A 159 26.65 9.53 -32.96
C LEU A 159 25.60 8.45 -32.68
N GLY A 160 25.84 7.21 -33.14
CA GLY A 160 24.94 6.08 -32.91
C GLY A 160 24.75 5.78 -31.41
N GLY A 161 25.84 5.73 -30.64
CA GLY A 161 25.79 5.55 -29.18
C GLY A 161 25.06 6.68 -28.46
N SER A 162 25.24 7.93 -28.90
CA SER A 162 24.54 9.08 -28.34
C SER A 162 23.03 9.04 -28.61
N ILE A 163 22.62 8.64 -29.80
CA ILE A 163 21.20 8.46 -30.17
C ILE A 163 20.57 7.37 -29.28
N LEU A 164 21.23 6.21 -29.13
CA LEU A 164 20.76 5.13 -28.29
C LEU A 164 20.65 5.54 -26.82
N LEU A 165 21.61 6.29 -26.31
CA LEU A 165 21.58 6.84 -24.95
C LEU A 165 20.40 7.79 -24.75
N VAL A 166 20.18 8.72 -25.70
CA VAL A 166 19.05 9.66 -25.65
C VAL A 166 17.72 8.91 -25.69
N LEU A 167 17.59 7.87 -26.52
CA LEU A 167 16.40 7.02 -26.57
C LEU A 167 16.18 6.28 -25.26
N ALA A 168 17.22 5.70 -24.64
CA ALA A 168 17.13 4.98 -23.38
C ALA A 168 16.71 5.91 -22.23
N VAL A 169 17.38 7.06 -22.09
CA VAL A 169 17.07 8.06 -21.06
C VAL A 169 15.68 8.65 -21.31
N GLY A 170 15.35 9.03 -22.54
CA GLY A 170 14.04 9.56 -22.93
C GLY A 170 12.91 8.59 -22.61
N THR A 171 13.09 7.31 -22.92
CA THR A 171 12.13 6.24 -22.56
C THR A 171 11.93 6.17 -21.05
N GLY A 172 13.01 6.20 -20.27
CA GLY A 172 12.94 6.18 -18.80
C GLY A 172 12.20 7.38 -18.22
N LEU A 173 12.51 8.59 -18.73
CA LEU A 173 11.82 9.83 -18.32
C LEU A 173 10.35 9.84 -18.70
N TYR A 174 10.01 9.38 -19.92
CA TYR A 174 8.63 9.26 -20.38
C TYR A 174 7.79 8.37 -19.45
N PHE A 175 8.27 7.17 -19.15
CA PHE A 175 7.54 6.28 -18.24
C PHE A 175 7.49 6.82 -16.81
N ARG A 176 8.53 7.47 -16.32
CA ARG A 176 8.52 8.14 -15.02
C ARG A 176 7.47 9.25 -14.94
N ALA A 177 7.37 10.10 -15.96
CA ALA A 177 6.35 11.14 -16.04
C ALA A 177 4.94 10.53 -16.06
N ARG A 178 4.73 9.50 -16.88
CA ARG A 178 3.44 8.81 -16.98
C ARG A 178 3.02 8.11 -15.69
N ASP A 179 3.96 7.52 -14.95
CA ASP A 179 3.67 6.92 -13.65
C ASP A 179 3.28 7.98 -12.61
N SER A 180 3.93 9.14 -12.62
CA SER A 180 3.58 10.27 -11.73
C SER A 180 2.20 10.85 -12.07
N GLU A 181 1.85 10.97 -13.35
CA GLU A 181 0.51 11.39 -13.77
C GLU A 181 -0.57 10.41 -13.32
N ARG A 182 -0.35 9.12 -13.50
CA ARG A 182 -1.29 8.10 -13.03
C ARG A 182 -1.49 8.14 -11.51
N ALA A 183 -0.40 8.29 -10.76
CA ALA A 183 -0.47 8.41 -9.32
C ALA A 183 -1.27 9.66 -8.88
N SER A 184 -1.07 10.80 -9.54
CA SER A 184 -1.81 12.03 -9.27
C SER A 184 -3.28 11.93 -9.65
N GLN A 185 -3.61 11.28 -10.78
CA GLN A 185 -4.99 11.04 -11.19
C GLN A 185 -5.74 10.12 -10.22
N LEU A 186 -5.09 9.04 -9.75
CA LEU A 186 -5.65 8.16 -8.72
C LEU A 186 -5.89 8.91 -7.41
N ALA A 187 -4.92 9.71 -6.96
CA ALA A 187 -5.09 10.53 -5.76
C ALA A 187 -6.24 11.55 -5.91
N ALA A 188 -6.35 12.20 -7.06
CA ALA A 188 -7.43 13.13 -7.36
C ALA A 188 -8.80 12.44 -7.42
N SER A 189 -8.90 11.24 -8.01
CA SER A 189 -10.14 10.47 -8.08
C SER A 189 -10.60 10.01 -6.69
N VAL A 190 -9.70 9.57 -5.82
CA VAL A 190 -10.00 9.23 -4.43
C VAL A 190 -10.50 10.46 -3.66
N ALA A 191 -9.81 11.61 -3.79
CA ALA A 191 -10.24 12.84 -3.15
C ALA A 191 -11.61 13.33 -3.66
N ALA A 192 -11.87 13.21 -4.96
CA ALA A 192 -13.17 13.54 -5.55
C ALA A 192 -14.29 12.63 -5.03
N ALA A 193 -14.04 11.32 -4.94
CA ALA A 193 -15.01 10.36 -4.38
C ALA A 193 -15.34 10.69 -2.91
N GLN A 194 -14.33 10.97 -2.08
CA GLN A 194 -14.54 11.37 -0.69
C GLN A 194 -15.32 12.68 -0.56
N ASN A 195 -15.07 13.67 -1.42
CA ASN A 195 -15.82 14.91 -1.42
C ASN A 195 -17.28 14.70 -1.87
N ALA A 196 -17.50 13.85 -2.88
CA ALA A 196 -18.86 13.50 -3.33
C ALA A 196 -19.66 12.81 -2.20
N GLU A 197 -19.04 11.90 -1.47
CA GLU A 197 -19.65 11.24 -0.31
C GLU A 197 -20.01 12.25 0.80
N ARG A 198 -19.08 13.16 1.15
CA ARG A 198 -19.36 14.22 2.13
C ARG A 198 -20.52 15.12 1.71
N MET A 199 -20.60 15.47 0.43
CA MET A 199 -21.69 16.29 -0.10
C MET A 199 -23.02 15.54 -0.11
N ALA A 200 -23.02 14.23 -0.39
CA ALA A 200 -24.23 13.40 -0.31
C ALA A 200 -24.76 13.33 1.12
N LEU A 201 -23.88 13.09 2.10
CA LEU A 201 -24.22 13.06 3.53
C LEU A 201 -24.70 14.43 4.02
N ALA A 202 -24.11 15.54 3.55
CA ALA A 202 -24.57 16.89 3.89
C ALA A 202 -25.98 17.17 3.38
N ARG A 203 -26.34 16.68 2.17
CA ARG A 203 -27.71 16.78 1.66
C ARG A 203 -28.68 15.93 2.47
N GLU A 204 -28.31 14.67 2.78
CA GLU A 204 -29.15 13.80 3.62
C GLU A 204 -29.41 14.41 5.01
N LEU A 205 -28.37 15.03 5.62
CA LEU A 205 -28.52 15.79 6.86
C LEU A 205 -29.50 16.96 6.70
N HIS A 206 -29.37 17.73 5.62
CA HIS A 206 -30.23 18.89 5.36
C HIS A 206 -31.70 18.45 5.18
N ASP A 207 -31.95 17.38 4.43
CA ASP A 207 -33.27 16.85 4.16
C ASP A 207 -33.94 16.34 5.45
N VAL A 208 -33.19 15.63 6.30
CA VAL A 208 -33.69 15.18 7.62
C VAL A 208 -34.03 16.37 8.50
N VAL A 209 -33.16 17.38 8.60
CA VAL A 209 -33.41 18.58 9.42
C VAL A 209 -34.63 19.33 8.89
N ALA A 210 -34.71 19.56 7.58
CA ALA A 210 -35.84 20.26 6.97
C ALA A 210 -37.17 19.57 7.24
N HIS A 211 -37.21 18.22 7.15
CA HIS A 211 -38.42 17.42 7.42
C HIS A 211 -38.94 17.64 8.87
N TYR A 212 -38.07 17.47 9.86
CA TYR A 212 -38.45 17.60 11.28
C TYR A 212 -38.77 19.05 11.66
N VAL A 213 -38.01 20.03 11.16
CA VAL A 213 -38.31 21.46 11.38
C VAL A 213 -39.69 21.81 10.81
N THR A 214 -40.02 21.31 9.62
CA THR A 214 -41.36 21.51 9.02
C THR A 214 -42.45 20.90 9.90
N ALA A 215 -42.26 19.68 10.42
CA ALA A 215 -43.23 19.05 11.33
C ALA A 215 -43.43 19.86 12.61
N ILE A 216 -42.34 20.36 13.23
CA ILE A 216 -42.40 21.22 14.42
C ILE A 216 -43.19 22.50 14.13
N VAL A 217 -42.95 23.17 12.99
CA VAL A 217 -43.65 24.40 12.60
C VAL A 217 -45.14 24.13 12.37
N VAL A 218 -45.50 23.01 11.71
CA VAL A 218 -46.89 22.59 11.49
C VAL A 218 -47.61 22.35 12.83
N HIS A 219 -47.00 21.64 13.78
CA HIS A 219 -47.57 21.41 15.11
C HIS A 219 -47.71 22.71 15.89
N ALA A 220 -46.71 23.61 15.85
CA ALA A 220 -46.78 24.90 16.49
C ALA A 220 -47.93 25.78 15.93
N ASN A 221 -48.11 25.82 14.61
CA ASN A 221 -49.20 26.56 13.97
C ASN A 221 -50.57 25.97 14.33
N ALA A 222 -50.71 24.62 14.36
CA ALA A 222 -51.92 23.95 14.79
C ALA A 222 -52.34 24.33 16.22
N GLY A 223 -51.39 24.44 17.16
CA GLY A 223 -51.64 24.88 18.56
C GLY A 223 -52.03 26.35 18.65
N GLN A 224 -51.62 27.22 17.73
CA GLN A 224 -52.06 28.61 17.68
C GLN A 224 -53.54 28.76 17.25
N VAL A 225 -53.98 27.88 16.35
CA VAL A 225 -55.32 27.89 15.80
C VAL A 225 -56.32 27.22 16.78
N ASN A 226 -55.91 26.11 17.41
CA ASN A 226 -56.78 25.37 18.33
C ASN A 226 -56.12 25.27 19.71
N ARG A 227 -56.54 26.09 20.64
CA ARG A 227 -55.98 26.21 22.01
C ARG A 227 -56.31 25.03 22.93
N ASP A 228 -57.25 24.17 22.55
CA ASP A 228 -57.65 23.01 23.34
C ASP A 228 -56.78 21.77 23.05
N VAL A 229 -55.87 21.83 22.07
CA VAL A 229 -54.96 20.75 21.75
C VAL A 229 -53.60 20.99 22.39
N ASP A 230 -53.19 20.08 23.26
CA ASP A 230 -51.84 20.08 23.80
C ASP A 230 -50.80 19.60 22.74
N VAL A 231 -50.21 20.57 22.06
CA VAL A 231 -49.22 20.33 20.97
C VAL A 231 -47.76 20.25 21.48
N LEU A 232 -47.52 20.57 22.74
CA LEU A 232 -46.14 20.54 23.31
C LEU A 232 -45.54 19.17 23.31
N PRO A 233 -46.23 18.06 23.64
CA PRO A 233 -45.69 16.71 23.52
C PRO A 233 -45.32 16.33 22.10
N LEU A 234 -46.09 16.75 21.08
CA LEU A 234 -45.81 16.46 19.67
C LEU A 234 -44.58 17.20 19.16
N ILE A 235 -44.41 18.49 19.57
CA ILE A 235 -43.24 19.29 19.26
C ILE A 235 -41.98 18.67 19.91
N ALA A 236 -42.07 18.27 21.18
CA ALA A 236 -41.00 17.64 21.90
C ALA A 236 -40.62 16.27 21.28
N ALA A 237 -41.59 15.48 20.90
CA ALA A 237 -41.36 14.21 20.21
C ALA A 237 -40.63 14.41 18.87
N SER A 238 -41.11 15.30 18.02
CA SER A 238 -40.48 15.62 16.72
C SER A 238 -39.05 16.15 16.88
N GLY A 239 -38.79 17.00 17.90
CA GLY A 239 -37.46 17.50 18.22
C GLY A 239 -36.49 16.40 18.67
N ASN A 240 -36.95 15.48 19.52
CA ASN A 240 -36.13 14.34 19.97
C ASN A 240 -35.83 13.36 18.85
N GLU A 241 -36.78 13.15 17.96
CA GLU A 241 -36.62 12.28 16.78
C GLU A 241 -35.62 12.88 15.77
N ALA A 242 -35.69 14.20 15.54
CA ALA A 242 -34.71 14.95 14.76
C ALA A 242 -33.28 14.80 15.32
N LEU A 243 -33.14 15.02 16.63
CA LEU A 243 -31.82 14.88 17.30
C LEU A 243 -31.28 13.46 17.23
N THR A 244 -32.13 12.46 17.29
CA THR A 244 -31.73 11.05 17.18
C THR A 244 -31.30 10.71 15.76
N ALA A 245 -32.04 11.15 14.74
CA ALA A 245 -31.68 10.98 13.35
C ALA A 245 -30.37 11.68 12.99
N MET A 246 -30.18 12.92 13.44
CA MET A 246 -28.92 13.67 13.26
C MET A 246 -27.72 12.95 13.92
N ARG A 247 -27.86 12.48 15.16
CA ARG A 247 -26.80 11.74 15.84
C ARG A 247 -26.42 10.46 15.11
N ARG A 248 -27.39 9.76 14.54
CA ARG A 248 -27.17 8.56 13.72
C ARG A 248 -26.36 8.87 12.45
N LEU A 249 -26.72 9.95 11.73
CA LEU A 249 -26.01 10.38 10.53
C LEU A 249 -24.61 10.89 10.82
N VAL A 250 -24.44 11.71 11.88
CA VAL A 250 -23.11 12.16 12.33
C VAL A 250 -22.25 10.98 12.81
N GLY A 251 -22.85 9.97 13.44
CA GLY A 251 -22.17 8.71 13.79
C GLY A 251 -21.62 7.99 12.56
N LYS A 252 -22.43 7.83 11.50
CA LYS A 252 -21.97 7.27 10.21
C LYS A 252 -20.83 8.10 9.59
N MET A 253 -20.90 9.44 9.63
CA MET A 253 -19.81 10.31 9.14
C MET A 253 -18.52 10.12 9.94
N ARG A 254 -18.62 9.94 11.24
CA ARG A 254 -17.49 9.75 12.13
C ARG A 254 -16.89 8.35 11.98
N ASP A 255 -17.69 7.34 11.75
CA ASP A 255 -17.21 5.97 11.49
C ASP A 255 -16.56 5.83 10.11
N GLY A 256 -17.03 6.55 9.10
CA GLY A 256 -16.42 6.63 7.77
C GLY A 256 -15.11 7.44 7.75
N THR A 257 -14.97 8.47 8.62
CA THR A 257 -13.75 9.29 8.75
C THR A 257 -12.79 8.79 9.83
N SER A 258 -13.28 8.01 10.78
CA SER A 258 -12.48 7.38 11.84
C SER A 258 -11.87 6.05 11.38
N ALA A 259 -11.28 6.02 10.20
CA ALA A 259 -10.16 5.14 9.90
C ALA A 259 -8.92 5.49 10.79
N ALA A 260 -8.96 6.63 11.51
CA ALA A 260 -8.05 7.01 12.58
C ALA A 260 -8.71 6.74 13.95
N GLY A 261 -8.98 5.48 14.26
CA GLY A 261 -8.97 5.01 15.63
C GLY A 261 -7.54 5.18 16.20
N PRO A 262 -7.34 5.05 17.54
CA PRO A 262 -6.01 5.12 18.10
C PRO A 262 -5.09 4.24 17.25
N ALA A 263 -4.01 4.84 16.75
CA ALA A 263 -3.03 4.10 15.95
C ALA A 263 -2.55 2.95 16.85
N ALA A 264 -2.87 1.71 16.48
CA ALA A 264 -2.36 0.58 17.21
C ALA A 264 -0.83 0.71 17.22
N SER A 265 -0.26 0.86 18.42
CA SER A 265 1.19 0.82 18.60
C SER A 265 1.67 -0.61 18.30
N SER A 266 2.96 -0.85 18.42
CA SER A 266 3.53 -2.18 18.21
C SER A 266 3.03 -3.25 19.21
N SER A 267 2.26 -2.85 20.25
CA SER A 267 1.76 -3.74 21.30
C SER A 267 0.30 -3.40 21.66
N LEU A 268 -0.62 -4.31 21.32
CA LEU A 268 -2.02 -4.20 21.72
C LEU A 268 -2.18 -4.08 23.25
N GLN A 269 -1.31 -4.73 24.02
CA GLN A 269 -1.35 -4.68 25.47
C GLN A 269 -1.09 -3.27 26.01
N ASP A 270 -0.12 -2.55 25.41
CA ASP A 270 0.23 -1.20 25.83
C ASP A 270 -0.88 -0.20 25.47
N ASP A 271 -1.51 -0.39 24.33
CA ASP A 271 -2.64 0.43 23.89
C ASP A 271 -3.86 0.23 24.81
N VAL A 272 -4.14 -1.03 25.24
CA VAL A 272 -5.23 -1.31 26.20
C VAL A 272 -4.90 -0.74 27.59
N ARG A 273 -3.64 -0.78 28.02
CA ARG A 273 -3.22 -0.11 29.28
C ARG A 273 -3.45 1.39 29.23
N ALA A 274 -3.05 2.03 28.14
CA ALA A 274 -3.27 3.46 27.96
C ALA A 274 -4.76 3.83 28.02
N LEU A 275 -5.64 3.07 27.36
CA LEU A 275 -7.09 3.25 27.44
C LEU A 275 -7.65 3.05 28.85
N ALA A 276 -7.12 2.08 29.60
CA ALA A 276 -7.53 1.81 30.98
C ALA A 276 -7.16 3.01 31.89
N ASP A 277 -5.92 3.50 31.78
CA ASP A 277 -5.42 4.64 32.56
C ASP A 277 -6.20 5.93 32.23
N GLU A 278 -6.51 6.15 30.95
CA GLU A 278 -7.28 7.34 30.50
C GLU A 278 -8.75 7.28 30.92
N SER A 279 -9.30 6.09 31.17
CA SER A 279 -10.72 5.91 31.51
C SER A 279 -11.12 6.55 32.85
N GLY A 280 -10.17 6.68 33.77
CA GLY A 280 -10.40 7.13 35.15
C GLY A 280 -11.18 6.13 36.02
N LEU A 281 -11.36 4.87 35.54
CA LEU A 281 -12.02 3.78 36.26
C LEU A 281 -11.00 2.88 36.96
N PRO A 282 -11.36 2.17 38.05
CA PRO A 282 -10.49 1.19 38.68
C PRO A 282 -10.39 -0.09 37.83
N VAL A 283 -9.58 -0.05 36.75
CA VAL A 283 -9.45 -1.15 35.79
C VAL A 283 -8.37 -2.14 36.21
N ARG A 284 -8.69 -3.43 36.20
CA ARG A 284 -7.74 -4.54 36.33
C ARG A 284 -7.56 -5.21 34.97
N LEU A 285 -6.30 -5.32 34.53
CA LEU A 285 -5.94 -5.89 33.24
C LEU A 285 -5.35 -7.29 33.41
N SER A 286 -5.79 -8.22 32.58
CA SER A 286 -5.23 -9.57 32.49
C SER A 286 -4.98 -9.92 31.03
N PHE A 287 -3.74 -10.28 30.69
CA PHE A 287 -3.32 -10.63 29.34
C PHE A 287 -2.72 -12.04 29.30
N ASP A 288 -3.23 -12.88 28.40
CA ASP A 288 -2.67 -14.19 28.05
C ASP A 288 -2.66 -14.32 26.52
N LEU A 289 -1.77 -13.55 25.87
CA LEU A 289 -1.59 -13.51 24.42
C LEU A 289 -0.35 -14.32 24.05
N ARG A 290 -0.53 -15.39 23.27
CA ARG A 290 0.56 -16.30 22.84
C ARG A 290 1.19 -15.86 21.52
N ASP A 291 0.39 -15.24 20.64
CA ASP A 291 0.79 -14.85 19.30
C ASP A 291 0.58 -13.35 19.06
N ALA A 292 1.26 -12.80 18.04
CA ALA A 292 1.06 -11.44 17.60
C ALA A 292 -0.35 -11.28 17.01
N VAL A 293 -1.12 -10.31 17.52
CA VAL A 293 -2.47 -10.02 17.04
C VAL A 293 -2.39 -9.17 15.76
N PRO A 294 -3.07 -9.55 14.65
CA PRO A 294 -3.14 -8.78 13.43
C PRO A 294 -3.63 -7.35 13.71
N GLN A 295 -3.05 -6.35 13.02
CA GLN A 295 -3.31 -4.93 13.28
C GLN A 295 -4.79 -4.53 13.15
N GLU A 296 -5.53 -5.12 12.20
CA GLU A 296 -6.96 -4.86 12.03
C GLU A 296 -7.78 -5.38 13.21
N LEU A 297 -7.43 -6.56 13.70
CA LEU A 297 -8.05 -7.18 14.87
C LEU A 297 -7.73 -6.36 16.14
N ALA A 298 -6.48 -5.94 16.31
CA ALA A 298 -6.05 -5.09 17.42
C ALA A 298 -6.85 -3.78 17.49
N ARG A 299 -7.06 -3.09 16.36
CA ARG A 299 -7.90 -1.87 16.29
C ARG A 299 -9.34 -2.11 16.70
N SER A 300 -9.90 -3.25 16.30
CA SER A 300 -11.27 -3.61 16.64
C SER A 300 -11.42 -3.91 18.13
N VAL A 301 -10.47 -4.63 18.71
CA VAL A 301 -10.41 -4.89 20.16
C VAL A 301 -10.29 -3.58 20.95
N LEU A 302 -9.41 -2.67 20.55
CA LEU A 302 -9.26 -1.36 21.22
C LEU A 302 -10.58 -0.58 21.23
N ARG A 303 -11.32 -0.58 20.12
CA ARG A 303 -12.64 0.08 20.06
C ARG A 303 -13.68 -0.60 20.96
N LEU A 304 -13.68 -1.93 21.04
CA LEU A 304 -14.57 -2.67 21.94
C LEU A 304 -14.27 -2.34 23.41
N VAL A 305 -12.99 -2.27 23.79
CA VAL A 305 -12.56 -1.88 25.14
C VAL A 305 -12.97 -0.45 25.43
N GLN A 306 -12.66 0.50 24.53
CA GLN A 306 -12.99 1.92 24.69
C GLN A 306 -14.49 2.16 24.87
N GLU A 307 -15.33 1.51 24.04
CA GLU A 307 -16.80 1.62 24.13
C GLU A 307 -17.32 0.98 25.41
N SER A 308 -16.76 -0.17 25.82
CA SER A 308 -17.14 -0.85 27.08
C SER A 308 -16.81 0.01 28.30
N LEU A 309 -15.61 0.61 28.39
CA LEU A 309 -15.23 1.50 29.49
C LEU A 309 -16.08 2.78 29.50
N THR A 310 -16.39 3.32 28.31
CA THR A 310 -17.29 4.48 28.17
C THR A 310 -18.70 4.15 28.64
N ASN A 311 -19.21 2.97 28.34
CA ASN A 311 -20.54 2.50 28.78
C ASN A 311 -20.57 2.30 30.30
N THR A 312 -19.55 1.69 30.89
CA THR A 312 -19.42 1.57 32.34
C THR A 312 -19.47 2.95 33.02
N ARG A 313 -18.67 3.92 32.52
CA ARG A 313 -18.66 5.28 33.07
C ARG A 313 -20.02 6.01 32.98
N LYS A 314 -20.79 5.74 31.88
CA LYS A 314 -22.09 6.41 31.65
C LYS A 314 -23.26 5.75 32.38
N HIS A 315 -23.24 4.43 32.54
CA HIS A 315 -24.41 3.65 32.89
C HIS A 315 -24.27 2.87 34.19
N ALA A 316 -23.07 2.79 34.77
CA ALA A 316 -22.83 2.15 36.07
C ALA A 316 -22.51 3.17 37.15
N SER A 317 -23.04 2.97 38.33
CA SER A 317 -22.74 3.72 39.57
C SER A 317 -22.09 2.79 40.58
N ALA A 318 -21.33 3.33 41.54
CA ALA A 318 -20.63 2.60 42.59
C ALA A 318 -19.71 1.50 42.04
N VAL A 319 -19.03 1.77 40.91
CA VAL A 319 -18.07 0.84 40.33
C VAL A 319 -16.84 0.73 41.19
N SER A 320 -16.53 -0.43 41.76
CA SER A 320 -15.33 -0.68 42.57
C SER A 320 -14.23 -1.35 41.76
N SER A 321 -14.59 -2.04 40.66
CA SER A 321 -13.61 -2.64 39.72
C SER A 321 -14.19 -2.89 38.33
N VAL A 322 -13.32 -2.75 37.32
CA VAL A 322 -13.58 -3.17 35.94
C VAL A 322 -12.52 -4.17 35.54
N ASP A 323 -12.90 -5.41 35.23
CA ASP A 323 -11.99 -6.45 34.81
C ASP A 323 -11.94 -6.49 33.27
N VAL A 324 -10.78 -6.24 32.69
CA VAL A 324 -10.52 -6.41 31.25
C VAL A 324 -9.56 -7.55 31.06
N SER A 325 -10.01 -8.62 30.42
CA SER A 325 -9.20 -9.78 30.10
C SER A 325 -9.13 -9.99 28.58
N LEU A 326 -7.92 -10.25 28.11
CA LEU A 326 -7.62 -10.55 26.71
C LEU A 326 -6.73 -11.78 26.63
N SER A 327 -7.24 -12.84 26.01
CA SER A 327 -6.51 -14.11 25.87
C SER A 327 -6.60 -14.62 24.43
N SER A 328 -5.58 -15.37 24.00
CA SER A 328 -5.56 -16.04 22.70
C SER A 328 -5.41 -17.55 22.88
N GLY A 329 -6.21 -18.33 22.12
CA GLY A 329 -6.15 -19.78 22.12
C GLY A 329 -7.00 -20.36 20.98
N ASP A 330 -6.58 -21.51 20.45
CA ASP A 330 -7.31 -22.26 19.40
C ASP A 330 -7.64 -21.43 18.15
N GLY A 331 -6.76 -20.47 17.76
CA GLY A 331 -6.98 -19.59 16.62
C GLY A 331 -8.02 -18.48 16.89
N MET A 332 -8.39 -18.26 18.14
CA MET A 332 -9.35 -17.25 18.56
C MET A 332 -8.73 -16.25 19.54
N LEU A 333 -9.18 -15.01 19.48
CA LEU A 333 -8.89 -13.96 20.45
C LEU A 333 -10.14 -13.70 21.28
N HIS A 334 -10.03 -13.86 22.58
CA HIS A 334 -11.12 -13.71 23.54
C HIS A 334 -10.96 -12.40 24.31
N LEU A 335 -11.91 -11.50 24.16
CA LEU A 335 -12.03 -10.27 24.94
C LEU A 335 -13.18 -10.40 25.93
N ARG A 336 -12.93 -10.04 27.18
CA ARG A 336 -13.97 -9.88 28.20
C ARG A 336 -13.74 -8.58 28.96
N VAL A 337 -14.79 -7.74 29.04
CA VAL A 337 -14.84 -6.56 29.89
C VAL A 337 -16.00 -6.72 30.84
N ALA A 338 -15.76 -6.63 32.14
CA ALA A 338 -16.79 -6.82 33.14
C ALA A 338 -16.64 -5.80 34.28
N ASP A 339 -17.69 -5.07 34.61
CA ASP A 339 -17.78 -4.21 35.78
C ASP A 339 -18.62 -4.85 36.89
N ASP A 340 -18.52 -4.31 38.09
CA ASP A 340 -19.28 -4.67 39.29
C ASP A 340 -20.29 -3.57 39.70
N GLY A 341 -20.49 -2.59 38.82
CA GLY A 341 -21.33 -1.46 39.11
C GLY A 341 -22.83 -1.75 39.16
N VAL A 342 -23.58 -0.96 39.88
CA VAL A 342 -25.04 -1.02 39.88
C VAL A 342 -25.56 -0.18 38.73
N ALA A 343 -26.50 -0.70 37.94
CA ALA A 343 -27.11 0.07 36.85
C ALA A 343 -27.76 1.32 37.46
N SER A 344 -27.32 2.53 37.04
CA SER A 344 -27.92 3.77 37.42
C SER A 344 -29.34 3.81 36.85
N GLY A 345 -30.33 3.76 37.75
CA GLY A 345 -31.75 3.57 37.41
C GLY A 345 -32.29 4.65 36.47
N ALA A 346 -33.14 4.22 35.57
CA ALA A 346 -33.88 4.86 34.50
C ALA A 346 -33.09 5.22 33.23
N PRO A 347 -33.57 4.83 32.07
CA PRO A 347 -33.02 5.28 30.79
C PRO A 347 -33.32 6.76 30.65
N VAL A 348 -32.35 7.63 30.95
CA VAL A 348 -32.45 9.04 30.56
C VAL A 348 -32.37 9.09 29.03
N GLY A 349 -33.53 9.22 28.40
CA GLY A 349 -33.71 9.60 27.02
C GLY A 349 -32.88 8.83 25.96
N GLY A 350 -33.41 7.78 25.42
CA GLY A 350 -33.32 7.41 24.00
C GLY A 350 -31.97 7.09 23.32
N SER A 351 -30.83 7.06 24.02
CA SER A 351 -29.50 6.88 23.34
C SER A 351 -28.72 5.61 23.72
N GLY A 352 -29.31 4.70 24.52
CA GLY A 352 -28.58 3.60 25.18
C GLY A 352 -28.35 2.32 24.34
N GLY A 353 -28.93 2.17 23.18
CA GLY A 353 -28.87 0.89 22.43
C GLY A 353 -27.79 0.84 21.34
N TYR A 354 -27.32 1.95 20.85
CA TYR A 354 -26.47 1.98 19.64
C TYR A 354 -25.05 1.50 19.87
N GLY A 355 -24.45 1.74 21.02
CA GLY A 355 -23.10 1.27 21.36
C GLY A 355 -22.98 -0.25 21.33
N ILE A 356 -23.96 -0.94 21.93
CA ILE A 356 -23.99 -2.42 21.95
C ILE A 356 -24.26 -3.00 20.57
N VAL A 357 -25.17 -2.37 19.78
CA VAL A 357 -25.45 -2.79 18.40
C VAL A 357 -24.20 -2.63 17.54
N GLY A 358 -23.51 -1.47 17.60
CA GLY A 358 -22.29 -1.22 16.83
C GLY A 358 -21.13 -2.12 17.21
N MET A 359 -21.00 -2.50 18.49
CA MET A 359 -20.03 -3.49 18.93
C MET A 359 -20.32 -4.87 18.36
N ARG A 360 -21.58 -5.33 18.36
CA ARG A 360 -22.04 -6.58 17.78
C ARG A 360 -21.75 -6.64 16.28
N GLU A 361 -22.21 -5.64 15.51
CA GLU A 361 -21.99 -5.56 14.07
C GLU A 361 -20.49 -5.65 13.71
N ARG A 362 -19.65 -4.98 14.46
CA ARG A 362 -18.18 -5.02 14.24
C ARG A 362 -17.57 -6.39 14.47
N VAL A 363 -18.00 -7.11 15.51
CA VAL A 363 -17.51 -8.46 15.81
C VAL A 363 -18.02 -9.46 14.77
N GLU A 364 -19.28 -9.34 14.34
CA GLU A 364 -19.88 -10.20 13.29
C GLU A 364 -19.21 -9.98 11.91
N LEU A 365 -18.85 -8.73 11.55
CA LEU A 365 -18.10 -8.42 10.33
C LEU A 365 -16.71 -9.08 10.27
N LEU A 366 -16.12 -9.34 11.45
CA LEU A 366 -14.85 -10.06 11.58
C LEU A 366 -15.03 -11.57 11.72
N GLY A 367 -16.25 -12.08 11.55
CA GLY A 367 -16.56 -13.52 11.69
C GLY A 367 -16.55 -14.02 13.13
N GLY A 368 -16.61 -13.11 14.11
CA GLY A 368 -16.59 -13.42 15.54
C GLY A 368 -17.99 -13.54 16.16
N THR A 369 -18.02 -13.83 17.46
CA THR A 369 -19.25 -13.90 18.27
C THR A 369 -19.23 -12.84 19.37
N PHE A 370 -20.39 -12.22 19.62
CA PHE A 370 -20.53 -11.13 20.59
C PHE A 370 -21.66 -11.39 21.57
N SER A 371 -21.41 -11.13 22.85
CA SER A 371 -22.44 -11.15 23.89
C SER A 371 -22.25 -9.99 24.87
N ALA A 372 -23.35 -9.37 25.28
CA ALA A 372 -23.36 -8.36 26.32
C ALA A 372 -24.59 -8.53 27.20
N GLY A 373 -24.43 -8.44 28.52
CA GLY A 373 -25.52 -8.65 29.45
C GLY A 373 -25.16 -8.36 30.90
N ARG A 374 -26.19 -8.40 31.75
CA ARG A 374 -26.06 -8.26 33.21
C ARG A 374 -25.28 -9.40 33.81
N ARG A 375 -24.52 -9.12 34.84
CA ARG A 375 -23.76 -10.06 35.64
C ARG A 375 -24.43 -10.18 37.01
N GLU A 376 -24.50 -11.43 37.55
CA GLU A 376 -24.91 -11.65 38.94
C GLU A 376 -23.68 -11.66 39.87
N PRO A 377 -23.80 -11.13 41.09
CA PRO A 377 -24.98 -10.48 41.70
C PRO A 377 -25.17 -9.03 41.26
N ALA A 378 -24.17 -8.37 40.66
CA ALA A 378 -24.21 -7.00 40.13
C ALA A 378 -23.19 -6.81 39.00
N GLY A 379 -23.43 -5.84 38.11
CA GLY A 379 -22.52 -5.47 37.05
C GLY A 379 -23.01 -5.79 35.65
N TRP A 380 -22.12 -5.51 34.70
CA TRP A 380 -22.33 -5.76 33.27
C TRP A 380 -21.11 -6.46 32.67
N THR A 381 -21.35 -7.33 31.72
CA THR A 381 -20.26 -8.04 31.02
C THR A 381 -20.43 -7.92 29.51
N VAL A 382 -19.36 -7.59 28.83
CA VAL A 382 -19.19 -7.65 27.37
C VAL A 382 -18.17 -8.74 27.05
N ARG A 383 -18.50 -9.63 26.10
CA ARG A 383 -17.59 -10.67 25.57
C ARG A 383 -17.58 -10.62 24.05
N ALA A 384 -16.40 -10.80 23.49
CA ALA A 384 -16.21 -10.95 22.06
C ALA A 384 -15.14 -12.00 21.79
N ASP A 385 -15.48 -12.97 20.93
CA ASP A 385 -14.57 -14.00 20.45
C ASP A 385 -14.33 -13.75 18.97
N LEU A 386 -13.07 -13.54 18.57
CA LEU A 386 -12.66 -13.09 17.25
C LEU A 386 -11.66 -14.05 16.65
N PRO A 387 -11.84 -14.53 15.39
CA PRO A 387 -10.87 -15.42 14.76
C PRO A 387 -9.56 -14.65 14.45
N VAL A 388 -8.43 -15.26 14.78
CA VAL A 388 -7.09 -14.81 14.43
C VAL A 388 -6.71 -15.48 13.11
N THR A 389 -7.13 -14.88 11.97
CA THR A 389 -6.82 -15.40 10.63
C THR A 389 -5.90 -14.45 9.89
#